data_a3c52f91d99fb716b6568e87ac69a043
#
_entry.id   a3c52f91d99fb716b6568e87ac69a043
#
_cell.length_a   1.000
_cell.length_b   1.000
_cell.length_c   1.000
_cell.angle_alpha   90.00
_cell.angle_beta   90.00
_cell.angle_gamma   90.00
#
_symmetry.space_group_name_H-M   'P 1'
#
loop_
_entity.id
_entity.type
_entity.pdbx_description
1 polymer ?
#
loop_
_entity_poly.entity_id
_entity_poly.type
_entity_poly.pdbx_seq_one_letter_code
_entity_poly.pdbx_strand_id
1 'polypeptide(L)' 'MLALYMSFIDDESHRRLFEKIYIEYRDPMFFMARSVLGNDSDAEDIVHDVFLKIA' A
#
# COMPACT_ATOMS: atom_id res chain seq x y z
N MET A 1 -1.90 -7.76 5.11
CA MET A 1 -2.17 -7.01 3.85
C MET A 1 -1.10 -7.18 2.79
N LEU A 2 0.17 -7.16 3.15
CA LEU A 2 1.25 -7.34 2.17
C LEU A 2 1.11 -8.66 1.39
N ALA A 3 0.80 -9.74 2.07
CA ALA A 3 0.63 -11.05 1.42
C ALA A 3 -0.49 -11.04 0.38
N LEU A 4 -1.57 -10.28 0.62
CA LEU A 4 -2.67 -10.15 -0.34
C LEU A 4 -2.18 -9.48 -1.63
N TYR A 5 -1.47 -8.37 -1.51
CA TYR A 5 -0.94 -7.67 -2.69
C TYR A 5 0.06 -8.55 -3.45
N MET A 6 0.93 -9.23 -2.71
CA MET A 6 1.96 -10.10 -3.29
C MET A 6 1.36 -11.24 -4.11
N SER A 7 0.15 -11.69 -3.77
CA SER A 7 -0.53 -12.76 -4.50
C SER A 7 -0.92 -12.38 -5.93
N PHE A 8 -0.96 -11.09 -6.25
CA PHE A 8 -1.27 -10.60 -7.60
C PHE A 8 -0.04 -10.41 -8.47
N ILE A 9 1.16 -10.66 -7.93
CA ILE A 9 2.42 -10.41 -8.64
C ILE A 9 3.11 -11.75 -8.90
N ASP A 10 3.32 -12.10 -10.17
CA ASP A 10 3.92 -13.38 -10.54
C ASP A 10 5.44 -13.31 -10.64
N ASP A 11 5.99 -12.14 -10.99
CA ASP A 11 7.44 -11.95 -11.20
C ASP A 11 8.13 -11.65 -9.86
N GLU A 12 9.17 -12.43 -9.55
CA GLU A 12 9.93 -12.29 -8.31
C GLU A 12 10.59 -10.91 -8.18
N SER A 13 11.09 -10.35 -9.28
CA SER A 13 11.68 -9.00 -9.27
C SER A 13 10.65 -7.94 -8.90
N HIS A 14 9.46 -8.04 -9.46
CA HIS A 14 8.37 -7.12 -9.15
C HIS A 14 7.88 -7.30 -7.72
N ARG A 15 7.86 -8.54 -7.22
CA ARG A 15 7.47 -8.80 -5.83
C ARG A 15 8.42 -8.13 -4.85
N ARG A 16 9.72 -8.22 -5.09
CA ARG A 16 10.74 -7.56 -4.25
C ARG A 16 10.61 -6.04 -4.30
N LEU A 17 10.39 -5.50 -5.48
CA LEU A 17 10.20 -4.06 -5.64
C LEU A 17 8.94 -3.59 -4.92
N PHE A 18 7.84 -4.31 -5.09
CA PHE A 18 6.57 -3.98 -4.42
C PHE A 18 6.73 -4.01 -2.90
N GLU A 19 7.36 -5.06 -2.37
CA GLU A 19 7.59 -5.19 -0.93
C GLU A 19 8.39 -4.00 -0.39
N LYS A 20 9.44 -3.60 -1.10
CA LYS A 20 10.26 -2.45 -0.73
C LYS A 20 9.43 -1.16 -0.70
N ILE A 21 8.63 -0.93 -1.73
CA ILE A 21 7.77 0.24 -1.82
C ILE A 21 6.73 0.23 -0.71
N TYR A 22 6.12 -0.91 -0.45
CA TYR A 22 5.12 -1.06 0.59
C TYR A 22 5.70 -0.72 1.98
N ILE A 23 6.84 -1.32 2.30
CA ILE A 23 7.49 -1.09 3.61
C ILE A 23 7.90 0.37 3.77
N GLU A 24 8.43 0.99 2.71
CA GLU A 24 8.96 2.34 2.76
C GLU A 24 7.88 3.41 2.78
N TYR A 25 6.79 3.22 2.02
CA TYR A 25 5.81 4.28 1.78
C TYR A 25 4.47 4.09 2.47
N ARG A 26 4.18 2.91 3.03
CA ARG A 26 2.88 2.66 3.64
C ARG A 26 2.55 3.67 4.75
N ASP A 27 3.47 3.88 5.68
CA ASP A 27 3.21 4.77 6.81
C ASP A 27 3.14 6.24 6.39
N PRO A 28 4.07 6.79 5.59
CA PRO A 28 3.93 8.15 5.08
C PRO A 28 2.64 8.39 4.32
N MET A 29 2.24 7.44 3.48
CA MET A 29 0.99 7.54 2.72
C MET A 29 -0.22 7.53 3.66
N PHE A 30 -0.22 6.67 4.66
CA PHE A 30 -1.30 6.61 5.64
C PHE A 30 -1.43 7.94 6.38
N PHE A 31 -0.34 8.47 6.90
CA PHE A 31 -0.37 9.71 7.65
C PHE A 31 -0.81 10.90 6.80
N MET A 32 -0.38 10.95 5.55
CA MET A 32 -0.85 11.98 4.63
C MET A 32 -2.35 11.88 4.39
N ALA A 33 -2.85 10.69 4.06
CA ALA A 33 -4.27 10.46 3.84
C ALA A 33 -5.08 10.76 5.11
N ARG A 34 -4.58 10.37 6.26
CA ARG A 34 -5.22 10.62 7.55
C ARG A 34 -5.36 12.11 7.82
N SER A 35 -4.34 12.90 7.50
CA SER A 35 -4.37 14.35 7.71
C SER A 35 -5.41 15.05 6.82
N VAL A 36 -5.66 14.50 5.64
CA VAL A 36 -6.65 15.06 4.69
C VAL A 36 -8.06 14.59 5.02
N LEU A 37 -8.23 13.29 5.30
CA LEU A 37 -9.56 12.68 5.42
C LEU A 37 -10.13 12.74 6.85
N GLY A 38 -9.27 12.87 7.83
CA GLY A 38 -9.71 13.08 9.21
C GLY A 38 -10.04 11.82 10.00
N ASN A 39 -9.97 10.62 9.41
CA ASN A 39 -10.18 9.37 10.15
C ASN A 39 -9.34 8.22 9.60
N ASP A 40 -9.07 7.23 10.45
CA ASP A 40 -8.19 6.11 10.14
C ASP A 40 -8.78 5.17 9.09
N SER A 41 -10.08 4.93 9.16
CA SER A 41 -10.74 3.98 8.26
C SER A 41 -10.64 4.43 6.80
N ASP A 42 -10.94 5.69 6.53
CA ASP A 42 -10.85 6.24 5.18
C ASP A 42 -9.41 6.30 4.70
N ALA A 43 -8.48 6.64 5.59
CA ALA A 43 -7.05 6.68 5.25
C ALA A 43 -6.55 5.29 4.85
N GLU A 44 -6.93 4.26 5.59
CA GLU A 44 -6.55 2.88 5.27
C GLU A 44 -7.15 2.43 3.94
N ASP A 45 -8.38 2.81 3.65
CA ASP A 45 -9.03 2.47 2.38
C ASP A 45 -8.29 3.07 1.19
N ILE A 46 -7.85 4.32 1.30
CA ILE A 46 -7.08 4.98 0.24
C ILE A 46 -5.73 4.31 0.04
N VAL A 47 -5.02 4.02 1.11
CA VAL A 47 -3.72 3.34 1.03
C VAL A 47 -3.89 1.95 0.39
N HIS A 48 -4.91 1.21 0.81
CA HIS A 48 -5.22 -0.10 0.25
C HIS A 48 -5.48 -0.01 -1.25
N ASP A 49 -6.30 0.95 -1.67
CA ASP A 49 -6.63 1.17 -3.09
C ASP A 49 -5.36 1.43 -3.92
N VAL A 50 -4.49 2.29 -3.43
CA VAL A 50 -3.25 2.64 -4.14
C VAL A 50 -2.37 1.41 -4.32
N PHE A 51 -2.18 0.61 -3.27
CA PHE A 51 -1.34 -0.58 -3.36
C PHE A 51 -1.96 -1.65 -4.25
N LEU A 52 -3.28 -1.79 -4.26
CA LEU A 52 -3.96 -2.70 -5.20
C LEU A 52 -3.70 -2.31 -6.65
N LYS A 53 -3.69 -1.02 -6.95
CA LYS A 53 -3.42 -0.53 -8.31
C LYS A 53 -1.98 -0.72 -8.73
N ILE A 54 -1.06 -0.62 -7.80
CA ILE A 54 0.37 -0.84 -8.08
C ILE A 54 0.65 -2.33 -8.26
N ALA A 55 0.01 -3.16 -7.47
CA ALA A 55 0.15 -4.61 -7.59
C ALA A 55 -0.53 -5.11 -8.86
#